data_9c01b8c40a6b7e3d76326cc2bcfd78ce
#
_entry.id   9c01b8c40a6b7e3d76326cc2bcfd78ce
#
_cell.length_a   1.000
_cell.length_b   1.000
_cell.length_c   1.000
_cell.angle_alpha   90.00
_cell.angle_beta   90.00
_cell.angle_gamma   90.00
#
_symmetry.space_group_name_H-M   'P 1'
#
loop_
_entity.id
_entity.type
_entity.pdbx_description
1 polymer ?
#
loop_
_entity_poly.entity_id
_entity_poly.type
_entity_poly.pdbx_seq_one_letter_code
_entity_poly.pdbx_strand_id
1 'polypeptide(L)'
;MMRPKPVKKRSKKTPMIALAAAIALSVPAVAAPIPQASAQHLVQTQTYAIDGTRVDLPTINIDGTTYIGLRSLNTSLGLNTNYSPINREVHVEGNNRTMTIDLSEPVSAYFFNDQRVYGMSAIVQDGTTYMPVRFLLERMGYGISYDAAAKTVGITQIQENDLTIETHKIESGEGEPHVLVHYPQVSGYADEEAQASVNAFLKEQAEQRAAAGAEEIARAQSENDAAEADNPDLTIPPVSFDGTYLVTYNEQDKLSLYVDYYSYTGGAHGITDRAAYTFDLTTGEQLSLQDAANGRADYVEVINDSIQRQLDAGAYHFMEPFESIDTADQNFFLKHDAIVVYFGVYEYTAYAEGIPEFPVPFTAFE
;
A
#
# COMPACT_ATOMS: atom_id res chain seq x y z
N MET A 1 -71.37 -21.42 20.10
CA MET A 1 -70.44 -20.83 21.07
C MET A 1 -69.93 -21.94 22.00
N MET A 2 -68.80 -22.61 21.64
CA MET A 2 -68.25 -23.67 22.50
C MET A 2 -66.91 -23.22 23.01
N ARG A 3 -66.71 -23.24 24.32
CA ARG A 3 -65.42 -22.94 25.00
C ARG A 3 -64.52 -24.19 24.97
N PRO A 4 -63.23 -24.06 24.69
CA PRO A 4 -62.32 -25.18 24.81
C PRO A 4 -61.89 -25.42 26.28
N LYS A 5 -61.69 -26.69 26.62
CA LYS A 5 -61.28 -27.21 27.94
C LYS A 5 -59.78 -27.01 28.17
N PRO A 6 -59.32 -26.85 29.42
CA PRO A 6 -57.89 -26.69 29.72
C PRO A 6 -57.13 -28.03 29.72
N VAL A 7 -55.93 -28.02 29.14
CA VAL A 7 -54.97 -29.18 29.12
C VAL A 7 -54.18 -29.20 30.43
N LYS A 8 -54.22 -30.33 31.15
CA LYS A 8 -53.45 -30.59 32.37
C LYS A 8 -51.96 -30.77 32.03
N LYS A 9 -51.06 -29.96 32.58
CA LYS A 9 -49.61 -30.18 32.60
C LYS A 9 -49.27 -31.30 33.63
N ARG A 10 -48.65 -32.38 33.15
CA ARG A 10 -48.00 -33.40 33.98
C ARG A 10 -46.62 -32.95 34.41
N SER A 11 -46.39 -32.79 35.72
CA SER A 11 -45.08 -32.55 36.34
C SER A 11 -44.29 -33.86 36.34
N LYS A 12 -43.12 -33.89 35.71
CA LYS A 12 -42.13 -34.94 35.85
C LYS A 12 -41.18 -34.58 36.99
N LYS A 13 -41.19 -35.36 38.07
CA LYS A 13 -40.22 -35.27 39.16
C LYS A 13 -38.92 -35.95 38.69
N THR A 14 -37.83 -35.22 38.69
CA THR A 14 -36.47 -35.74 38.45
C THR A 14 -35.82 -36.02 39.81
N PRO A 15 -35.14 -37.18 40.00
CA PRO A 15 -34.49 -37.50 41.28
C PRO A 15 -33.18 -36.71 41.39
N MET A 16 -32.95 -36.14 42.56
CA MET A 16 -31.70 -35.49 42.97
C MET A 16 -30.66 -36.57 43.29
N ILE A 17 -29.57 -36.64 42.49
CA ILE A 17 -28.38 -37.42 42.80
C ILE A 17 -27.41 -36.51 43.51
N ALA A 18 -27.09 -36.82 44.75
CA ALA A 18 -26.06 -36.14 45.52
C ALA A 18 -24.69 -36.57 44.98
N LEU A 19 -23.92 -35.64 44.41
CA LEU A 19 -22.55 -35.87 44.01
C LEU A 19 -21.59 -35.32 45.06
N ALA A 20 -20.83 -36.19 45.71
CA ALA A 20 -19.82 -35.85 46.67
C ALA A 20 -18.64 -35.13 45.96
N ALA A 21 -18.32 -33.90 46.43
CA ALA A 21 -17.18 -33.15 45.93
C ALA A 21 -15.86 -33.72 46.44
N ALA A 22 -15.09 -34.32 45.59
CA ALA A 22 -13.67 -34.59 45.81
C ALA A 22 -12.87 -33.36 45.37
N ILE A 23 -12.30 -32.62 46.32
CA ILE A 23 -11.38 -31.49 46.04
C ILE A 23 -10.06 -32.12 45.62
N ALA A 24 -9.81 -32.21 44.32
CA ALA A 24 -8.48 -32.46 43.78
C ALA A 24 -7.76 -31.11 43.64
N LEU A 25 -6.70 -30.89 44.40
CA LEU A 25 -5.74 -29.82 44.24
C LEU A 25 -5.04 -29.98 42.89
N SER A 26 -5.56 -29.34 41.84
CA SER A 26 -4.87 -29.23 40.55
C SER A 26 -3.87 -28.09 40.65
N VAL A 27 -2.59 -28.46 40.71
CA VAL A 27 -1.48 -27.52 40.41
C VAL A 27 -1.71 -27.00 38.96
N PRO A 28 -1.75 -25.68 38.70
CA PRO A 28 -1.83 -25.22 37.34
C PRO A 28 -0.51 -25.59 36.63
N ALA A 29 -0.58 -26.55 35.72
CA ALA A 29 0.49 -26.77 34.77
C ALA A 29 0.56 -25.49 33.91
N VAL A 30 1.63 -24.68 34.08
CA VAL A 30 1.97 -23.62 33.17
C VAL A 30 2.22 -24.31 31.83
N ALA A 31 1.23 -24.30 30.96
CA ALA A 31 1.40 -24.73 29.59
C ALA A 31 2.40 -23.75 28.95
N ALA A 32 3.61 -24.24 28.69
CA ALA A 32 4.53 -23.50 27.81
C ALA A 32 3.79 -23.20 26.50
N PRO A 33 3.91 -21.98 25.94
CA PRO A 33 3.28 -21.67 24.67
C PRO A 33 3.79 -22.69 23.65
N ILE A 34 2.85 -23.47 23.09
CA ILE A 34 3.15 -24.35 21.97
C ILE A 34 3.57 -23.40 20.85
N PRO A 35 4.80 -23.49 20.29
CA PRO A 35 5.16 -22.68 19.16
C PRO A 35 4.14 -22.96 18.06
N GLN A 36 3.39 -21.93 17.67
CA GLN A 36 2.48 -22.02 16.54
C GLN A 36 3.36 -22.31 15.33
N ALA A 37 3.30 -23.55 14.81
CA ALA A 37 3.99 -23.87 13.59
C ALA A 37 3.41 -22.95 12.50
N SER A 38 4.20 -21.99 12.05
CA SER A 38 3.85 -21.20 10.88
C SER A 38 3.60 -22.17 9.73
N ALA A 39 2.46 -22.05 9.05
CA ALA A 39 2.15 -22.90 7.91
C ALA A 39 3.31 -22.86 6.92
N GLN A 40 3.90 -24.01 6.63
CA GLN A 40 4.99 -24.10 5.68
C GLN A 40 4.40 -23.97 4.28
N HIS A 41 4.80 -22.91 3.56
CA HIS A 41 4.34 -22.67 2.20
C HIS A 41 5.12 -23.51 1.20
N LEU A 42 4.47 -23.91 0.10
CA LEU A 42 5.14 -24.65 -0.96
C LEU A 42 6.05 -23.69 -1.73
N VAL A 43 7.37 -23.90 -1.62
CA VAL A 43 8.36 -23.20 -2.47
C VAL A 43 8.42 -23.92 -3.81
N GLN A 44 8.20 -23.16 -4.87
CA GLN A 44 8.28 -23.61 -6.26
C GLN A 44 9.41 -22.90 -6.98
N THR A 45 9.92 -23.51 -8.02
CA THR A 45 10.83 -22.84 -8.96
C THR A 45 10.00 -22.30 -10.11
N GLN A 46 10.08 -20.99 -10.34
CA GLN A 46 9.42 -20.33 -11.46
C GLN A 46 10.46 -19.71 -12.38
N THR A 47 10.26 -19.87 -13.70
CA THR A 47 11.14 -19.25 -14.70
C THR A 47 10.71 -17.82 -14.98
N TYR A 48 11.66 -16.90 -14.90
CA TYR A 48 11.52 -15.48 -15.24
C TYR A 48 12.41 -15.17 -16.46
N ALA A 49 12.03 -14.17 -17.23
CA ALA A 49 12.86 -13.55 -18.24
C ALA A 49 13.41 -12.23 -17.67
N ILE A 50 14.69 -12.24 -17.24
CA ILE A 50 15.36 -11.04 -16.71
C ILE A 50 16.23 -10.45 -17.81
N ASP A 51 15.87 -9.25 -18.27
CA ASP A 51 16.51 -8.61 -19.45
C ASP A 51 16.64 -9.57 -20.64
N GLY A 52 15.60 -10.37 -20.90
CA GLY A 52 15.55 -11.37 -21.95
C GLY A 52 16.24 -12.70 -21.64
N THR A 53 16.94 -12.82 -20.52
CA THR A 53 17.63 -14.05 -20.09
C THR A 53 16.70 -14.87 -19.17
N ARG A 54 16.55 -16.16 -19.44
CA ARG A 54 15.76 -17.05 -18.59
C ARG A 54 16.51 -17.41 -17.32
N VAL A 55 15.87 -17.17 -16.17
CA VAL A 55 16.42 -17.45 -14.84
C VAL A 55 15.34 -18.13 -13.99
N ASP A 56 15.73 -19.21 -13.33
CA ASP A 56 14.84 -19.94 -12.41
C ASP A 56 15.01 -19.41 -10.98
N LEU A 57 13.92 -18.92 -10.38
CA LEU A 57 13.92 -18.30 -9.05
C LEU A 57 12.95 -19.02 -8.11
N PRO A 58 13.31 -19.16 -6.81
CA PRO A 58 12.43 -19.73 -5.81
C PRO A 58 11.28 -18.76 -5.50
N THR A 59 10.05 -19.26 -5.56
CA THR A 59 8.84 -18.48 -5.33
C THR A 59 7.84 -19.21 -4.45
N ILE A 60 6.96 -18.43 -3.81
CA ILE A 60 5.79 -18.89 -3.10
C ILE A 60 4.59 -18.16 -3.70
N ASN A 61 3.49 -18.89 -3.96
CA ASN A 61 2.23 -18.28 -4.41
C ASN A 61 1.17 -18.41 -3.33
N ILE A 62 0.57 -17.30 -2.92
CA ILE A 62 -0.51 -17.24 -1.94
C ILE A 62 -1.60 -16.33 -2.47
N ASP A 63 -2.81 -16.87 -2.62
CA ASP A 63 -4.02 -16.13 -3.03
C ASP A 63 -3.80 -15.22 -4.26
N GLY A 64 -3.07 -15.75 -5.25
CA GLY A 64 -2.76 -15.03 -6.50
C GLY A 64 -1.56 -14.08 -6.42
N THR A 65 -0.97 -13.90 -5.24
CA THR A 65 0.25 -13.09 -5.06
C THR A 65 1.50 -13.98 -5.11
N THR A 66 2.44 -13.61 -5.97
CA THR A 66 3.74 -14.28 -6.08
C THR A 66 4.77 -13.58 -5.20
N TYR A 67 5.41 -14.35 -4.33
CA TYR A 67 6.52 -13.93 -3.49
C TYR A 67 7.83 -14.48 -4.03
N ILE A 68 8.88 -13.68 -4.04
CA ILE A 68 10.21 -14.06 -4.53
C ILE A 68 11.22 -14.08 -3.38
N GLY A 69 12.10 -15.08 -3.39
CA GLY A 69 13.17 -15.20 -2.40
C GLY A 69 14.26 -14.14 -2.60
N LEU A 70 14.47 -13.27 -1.60
CA LEU A 70 15.37 -12.11 -1.72
C LEU A 70 16.80 -12.45 -2.08
N ARG A 71 17.35 -13.55 -1.54
CA ARG A 71 18.74 -13.96 -1.84
C ARG A 71 19.00 -14.20 -3.30
N SER A 72 17.99 -14.64 -4.05
CA SER A 72 18.13 -14.89 -5.48
C SER A 72 18.27 -13.61 -6.31
N LEU A 73 17.86 -12.47 -5.76
CA LEU A 73 17.90 -11.18 -6.45
C LEU A 73 19.31 -10.60 -6.54
N ASN A 74 20.21 -10.93 -5.60
CA ASN A 74 21.60 -10.45 -5.63
C ASN A 74 22.32 -10.85 -6.93
N THR A 75 22.15 -12.10 -7.33
CA THR A 75 22.85 -12.62 -8.54
C THR A 75 22.08 -12.28 -9.80
N SER A 76 20.74 -12.25 -9.74
CA SER A 76 19.89 -12.14 -10.92
C SER A 76 19.59 -10.72 -11.35
N LEU A 77 19.51 -9.79 -10.38
CA LEU A 77 19.15 -8.39 -10.62
C LEU A 77 20.20 -7.39 -10.11
N GLY A 78 21.28 -7.86 -9.50
CA GLY A 78 22.30 -6.97 -8.93
C GLY A 78 21.84 -6.20 -7.69
N LEU A 79 20.71 -6.59 -7.10
CA LEU A 79 20.25 -6.01 -5.84
C LEU A 79 21.06 -6.58 -4.68
N ASN A 80 21.64 -5.73 -3.86
CA ASN A 80 22.34 -6.14 -2.64
C ASN A 80 21.35 -6.41 -1.52
N THR A 81 21.26 -7.65 -1.04
CA THR A 81 20.38 -8.01 0.09
C THR A 81 21.23 -8.45 1.28
N ASN A 82 21.00 -7.82 2.44
CA ASN A 82 21.72 -8.11 3.68
C ASN A 82 20.76 -8.28 4.85
N TYR A 83 21.03 -9.23 5.75
CA TYR A 83 20.24 -9.44 6.96
C TYR A 83 21.02 -9.03 8.20
N SER A 84 20.42 -8.15 9.01
CA SER A 84 20.92 -7.76 10.35
C SER A 84 20.25 -8.64 11.42
N PRO A 85 20.99 -9.58 12.06
CA PRO A 85 20.41 -10.41 13.11
C PRO A 85 20.15 -9.63 14.42
N ILE A 86 20.80 -8.47 14.59
CA ILE A 86 20.64 -7.62 15.79
C ILE A 86 19.27 -6.96 15.79
N ASN A 87 18.91 -6.34 14.65
CA ASN A 87 17.66 -5.61 14.49
C ASN A 87 16.55 -6.50 13.93
N ARG A 88 16.89 -7.70 13.43
CA ARG A 88 15.98 -8.58 12.67
C ARG A 88 15.44 -7.91 11.39
N GLU A 89 16.30 -7.18 10.70
CA GLU A 89 15.98 -6.44 9.49
C GLU A 89 16.65 -7.06 8.26
N VAL A 90 15.96 -6.97 7.12
CA VAL A 90 16.56 -7.23 5.81
C VAL A 90 16.66 -5.90 5.08
N HIS A 91 17.86 -5.58 4.61
CA HIS A 91 18.11 -4.41 3.77
C HIS A 91 18.26 -4.86 2.32
N VAL A 92 17.56 -4.19 1.42
CA VAL A 92 17.67 -4.37 -0.03
C VAL A 92 18.11 -3.04 -0.63
N GLU A 93 19.21 -3.05 -1.37
CA GLU A 93 19.81 -1.86 -1.97
C GLU A 93 20.06 -2.07 -3.47
N GLY A 94 19.85 -1.06 -4.27
CA GLY A 94 20.11 -1.03 -5.70
C GLY A 94 19.39 0.11 -6.41
N ASN A 95 19.86 0.51 -7.58
CA ASN A 95 19.26 1.58 -8.38
C ASN A 95 19.03 2.88 -7.59
N ASN A 96 19.99 3.28 -6.75
CA ASN A 96 19.90 4.44 -5.83
C ASN A 96 18.69 4.40 -4.88
N ARG A 97 18.21 3.21 -4.54
CA ARG A 97 17.06 2.97 -3.66
C ARG A 97 17.41 2.02 -2.54
N THR A 98 16.72 2.19 -1.42
CA THR A 98 16.84 1.32 -0.25
C THR A 98 15.46 0.86 0.21
N MET A 99 15.36 -0.42 0.57
CA MET A 99 14.19 -0.98 1.25
C MET A 99 14.65 -1.70 2.51
N THR A 100 14.17 -1.27 3.67
CA THR A 100 14.36 -1.99 4.93
C THR A 100 13.08 -2.73 5.28
N ILE A 101 13.22 -4.01 5.61
CA ILE A 101 12.13 -4.90 5.99
C ILE A 101 12.38 -5.27 7.46
N ASP A 102 11.59 -4.72 8.35
CA ASP A 102 11.63 -5.05 9.78
C ASP A 102 10.80 -6.31 10.03
N LEU A 103 11.47 -7.34 10.54
CA LEU A 103 10.92 -8.66 10.87
C LEU A 103 10.83 -8.86 12.39
N SER A 104 10.96 -7.81 13.20
CA SER A 104 10.94 -7.90 14.67
C SER A 104 9.54 -8.25 15.19
N GLU A 105 8.49 -7.79 14.50
CA GLU A 105 7.09 -8.03 14.83
C GLU A 105 6.45 -9.10 13.93
N PRO A 106 5.31 -9.69 14.32
CA PRO A 106 4.60 -10.68 13.50
C PRO A 106 4.15 -10.16 12.13
N VAL A 107 3.86 -8.86 12.02
CA VAL A 107 3.56 -8.17 10.77
C VAL A 107 4.76 -7.32 10.39
N SER A 108 5.34 -7.58 9.22
CA SER A 108 6.53 -6.87 8.76
C SER A 108 6.23 -5.39 8.54
N ALA A 109 7.12 -4.52 9.02
CA ALA A 109 7.12 -3.12 8.65
C ALA A 109 8.14 -2.88 7.52
N TYR A 110 7.84 -1.95 6.64
CA TYR A 110 8.68 -1.61 5.50
C TYR A 110 9.05 -0.14 5.53
N PHE A 111 10.32 0.13 5.22
CA PHE A 111 10.81 1.49 5.02
C PHE A 111 11.46 1.57 3.64
N PHE A 112 10.94 2.45 2.80
CA PHE A 112 11.46 2.68 1.45
C PHE A 112 12.00 4.11 1.36
N ASN A 113 13.30 4.27 1.09
CA ASN A 113 13.98 5.56 1.13
C ASN A 113 13.63 6.36 2.40
N ASP A 114 13.75 5.70 3.56
CA ASP A 114 13.47 6.21 4.92
C ASP A 114 12.00 6.57 5.22
N GLN A 115 11.08 6.29 4.33
CA GLN A 115 9.65 6.46 4.55
C GLN A 115 8.99 5.13 4.90
N ARG A 116 8.11 5.13 5.90
CA ARG A 116 7.28 3.97 6.20
C ARG A 116 6.30 3.72 5.06
N VAL A 117 6.29 2.50 4.53
CA VAL A 117 5.36 2.07 3.49
C VAL A 117 4.61 0.82 3.92
N TYR A 118 3.40 0.67 3.42
CA TYR A 118 2.53 -0.45 3.79
C TYR A 118 2.47 -1.47 2.66
N GLY A 119 2.39 -2.74 3.02
CA GLY A 119 2.33 -3.85 2.08
C GLY A 119 1.98 -5.17 2.76
N MET A 120 1.86 -6.22 1.97
CA MET A 120 1.62 -7.57 2.48
C MET A 120 2.88 -8.06 3.20
N SER A 121 2.70 -8.72 4.36
CA SER A 121 3.82 -9.21 5.18
C SER A 121 4.78 -10.08 4.40
N ALA A 122 6.09 -9.91 4.67
CA ALA A 122 7.11 -10.81 4.19
C ALA A 122 6.94 -12.21 4.82
N ILE A 123 7.38 -13.23 4.10
CA ILE A 123 7.38 -14.61 4.57
C ILE A 123 8.82 -15.02 4.87
N VAL A 124 9.07 -15.47 6.10
CA VAL A 124 10.37 -16.02 6.46
C VAL A 124 10.23 -17.54 6.57
N GLN A 125 10.87 -18.25 5.67
CA GLN A 125 10.85 -19.72 5.64
C GLN A 125 12.22 -20.28 5.26
N ASP A 126 12.68 -21.30 5.99
CA ASP A 126 13.96 -22.00 5.77
C ASP A 126 15.16 -21.04 5.64
N GLY A 127 15.16 -19.97 6.47
CA GLY A 127 16.22 -18.94 6.49
C GLY A 127 16.24 -18.04 5.25
N THR A 128 15.19 -18.03 4.45
CA THR A 128 15.00 -17.12 3.31
C THR A 128 13.80 -16.23 3.56
N THR A 129 13.95 -14.95 3.28
CA THR A 129 12.85 -13.97 3.27
C THR A 129 12.29 -13.87 1.86
N TYR A 130 10.97 -14.00 1.74
CA TYR A 130 10.22 -13.88 0.50
C TYR A 130 9.37 -12.62 0.53
N MET A 131 9.34 -11.87 -0.55
CA MET A 131 8.59 -10.62 -0.71
C MET A 131 7.66 -10.69 -1.91
N PRO A 132 6.50 -10.00 -1.87
CA PRO A 132 5.67 -9.84 -3.07
C PRO A 132 6.48 -9.21 -4.21
N VAL A 133 6.51 -9.88 -5.36
CA VAL A 133 7.39 -9.51 -6.50
C VAL A 133 7.18 -8.06 -6.93
N ARG A 134 5.92 -7.68 -7.21
CA ARG A 134 5.60 -6.33 -7.68
C ARG A 134 5.90 -5.27 -6.63
N PHE A 135 5.50 -5.52 -5.38
CA PHE A 135 5.71 -4.57 -4.28
C PHE A 135 7.19 -4.19 -4.12
N LEU A 136 8.08 -5.17 -4.24
CA LEU A 136 9.52 -4.94 -4.13
C LEU A 136 10.10 -4.36 -5.42
N LEU A 137 9.94 -5.06 -6.54
CA LEU A 137 10.71 -4.78 -7.75
C LEU A 137 10.29 -3.48 -8.44
N GLU A 138 8.99 -3.15 -8.47
CA GLU A 138 8.53 -1.87 -9.02
C GLU A 138 9.11 -0.69 -8.21
N ARG A 139 9.19 -0.80 -6.88
CA ARG A 139 9.85 0.20 -6.03
C ARG A 139 11.36 0.27 -6.25
N MET A 140 11.99 -0.84 -6.60
CA MET A 140 13.43 -0.91 -6.86
C MET A 140 13.81 -0.55 -8.32
N GLY A 141 12.86 -0.05 -9.13
CA GLY A 141 13.13 0.42 -10.49
C GLY A 141 13.11 -0.66 -11.56
N TYR A 142 12.27 -1.69 -11.38
CA TYR A 142 12.09 -2.75 -12.38
C TYR A 142 10.66 -2.78 -12.90
N GLY A 143 10.50 -2.87 -14.22
CA GLY A 143 9.25 -3.18 -14.90
C GLY A 143 8.94 -4.67 -14.83
N ILE A 144 7.67 -5.01 -14.62
CA ILE A 144 7.19 -6.40 -14.57
C ILE A 144 6.10 -6.59 -15.62
N SER A 145 6.37 -7.47 -16.57
CA SER A 145 5.46 -7.84 -17.65
C SER A 145 5.07 -9.32 -17.57
N TYR A 146 4.02 -9.71 -18.29
CA TYR A 146 3.64 -11.11 -18.43
C TYR A 146 3.42 -11.46 -19.90
N ASP A 147 4.23 -12.37 -20.42
CA ASP A 147 4.01 -12.96 -21.72
C ASP A 147 3.07 -14.17 -21.60
N ALA A 148 1.82 -13.99 -22.02
CA ALA A 148 0.79 -15.02 -21.93
C ALA A 148 1.06 -16.21 -22.88
N ALA A 149 1.76 -15.98 -24.01
CA ALA A 149 2.09 -17.03 -24.97
C ALA A 149 3.22 -17.94 -24.44
N ALA A 150 4.26 -17.32 -23.89
CA ALA A 150 5.38 -18.03 -23.27
C ALA A 150 5.08 -18.44 -21.81
N LYS A 151 4.02 -17.93 -21.20
CA LYS A 151 3.67 -18.07 -19.76
C LYS A 151 4.84 -17.70 -18.85
N THR A 152 5.53 -16.62 -19.21
CA THR A 152 6.74 -16.17 -18.53
C THR A 152 6.56 -14.76 -17.99
N VAL A 153 7.00 -14.52 -16.75
CA VAL A 153 7.08 -13.17 -16.18
C VAL A 153 8.39 -12.54 -16.62
N GLY A 154 8.29 -11.38 -17.27
CA GLY A 154 9.43 -10.54 -17.62
C GLY A 154 9.77 -9.59 -16.46
N ILE A 155 11.06 -9.41 -16.21
CA ILE A 155 11.59 -8.41 -15.28
C ILE A 155 12.65 -7.63 -16.07
N THR A 156 12.48 -6.32 -16.18
CA THR A 156 13.40 -5.46 -16.95
C THR A 156 13.78 -4.26 -16.09
N GLN A 157 15.06 -3.93 -16.04
CA GLN A 157 15.50 -2.70 -15.39
C GLN A 157 14.98 -1.50 -16.19
N ILE A 158 14.30 -0.57 -15.49
CA ILE A 158 13.76 0.64 -16.10
C ILE A 158 14.92 1.60 -16.38
N GLN A 159 14.94 2.17 -17.60
CA GLN A 159 15.85 3.26 -17.94
C GLN A 159 15.25 4.57 -17.49
N GLU A 160 15.69 5.05 -16.34
CA GLU A 160 15.20 6.29 -15.73
C GLU A 160 15.88 7.53 -16.30
N ASN A 161 15.23 8.70 -16.12
CA ASN A 161 15.84 9.99 -16.35
C ASN A 161 17.08 10.16 -15.43
N ASP A 162 18.08 10.86 -15.91
CA ASP A 162 19.30 11.14 -15.15
C ASP A 162 19.04 12.26 -14.13
N LEU A 163 18.48 11.88 -12.98
CA LEU A 163 18.22 12.76 -11.86
C LEU A 163 18.30 12.02 -10.53
N THR A 164 18.54 12.76 -9.46
CA THR A 164 18.51 12.24 -8.09
C THR A 164 17.24 12.72 -7.39
N ILE A 165 16.60 11.82 -6.65
CA ILE A 165 15.41 12.12 -5.85
C ILE A 165 15.78 11.99 -4.38
N GLU A 166 15.67 13.10 -3.64
CA GLU A 166 15.93 13.15 -2.20
C GLU A 166 14.62 13.27 -1.44
N THR A 167 14.50 12.56 -0.32
CA THR A 167 13.35 12.66 0.58
C THR A 167 13.55 13.85 1.52
N HIS A 168 12.65 14.82 1.46
CA HIS A 168 12.53 15.90 2.44
C HIS A 168 11.33 15.66 3.34
N LYS A 169 11.30 16.28 4.53
CA LYS A 169 10.18 16.15 5.45
C LYS A 169 9.79 17.49 6.07
N ILE A 170 8.49 17.59 6.37
CA ILE A 170 7.91 18.59 7.24
C ILE A 170 7.42 17.85 8.47
N GLU A 171 7.92 18.25 9.64
CA GLU A 171 7.58 17.62 10.91
C GLU A 171 7.23 18.72 11.90
N SER A 172 6.08 18.59 12.57
CA SER A 172 5.67 19.55 13.59
C SER A 172 5.20 18.79 14.83
N GLY A 173 5.58 19.37 15.98
CA GLY A 173 5.28 18.82 17.30
C GLY A 173 6.39 17.86 17.79
N GLU A 174 6.87 18.12 19.02
CA GLU A 174 7.57 17.10 19.80
C GLU A 174 6.50 16.40 20.64
N GLY A 175 6.22 15.15 20.34
CA GLY A 175 5.15 14.39 20.97
C GLY A 175 3.87 14.35 20.13
N GLU A 176 2.72 14.31 20.74
CA GLU A 176 1.40 14.19 20.13
C GLU A 176 0.59 15.49 20.36
N PRO A 177 -0.19 15.97 19.38
CA PRO A 177 -0.43 15.45 18.04
C PRO A 177 0.76 15.61 17.09
N HIS A 178 0.99 14.65 16.20
CA HIS A 178 2.16 14.56 15.35
C HIS A 178 1.81 14.73 13.87
N VAL A 179 2.52 15.63 13.19
CA VAL A 179 2.47 15.79 11.72
C VAL A 179 3.82 15.40 11.15
N LEU A 180 3.83 14.46 10.20
CA LEU A 180 5.03 14.06 9.47
C LEU A 180 4.70 13.90 7.99
N VAL A 181 5.13 14.84 7.16
CA VAL A 181 4.92 14.80 5.70
C VAL A 181 6.25 14.67 4.99
N HIS A 182 6.44 13.57 4.28
CA HIS A 182 7.56 13.35 3.38
C HIS A 182 7.19 13.80 1.97
N TYR A 183 8.12 14.46 1.29
CA TYR A 183 7.97 14.89 -0.10
C TYR A 183 9.30 14.82 -0.84
N PRO A 184 9.31 14.59 -2.17
CA PRO A 184 10.54 14.51 -2.92
C PRO A 184 11.05 15.89 -3.33
N GLN A 185 12.37 16.00 -3.47
CA GLN A 185 13.06 17.06 -4.19
C GLN A 185 13.97 16.41 -5.21
N VAL A 186 14.01 16.97 -6.42
CA VAL A 186 14.83 16.43 -7.53
C VAL A 186 16.05 17.32 -7.77
N SER A 187 17.17 16.69 -8.17
CA SER A 187 18.41 17.36 -8.50
C SER A 187 19.13 16.65 -9.64
N GLY A 188 20.00 17.38 -10.34
CA GLY A 188 20.83 16.83 -11.41
C GLY A 188 20.18 16.79 -12.78
N TYR A 189 18.91 17.16 -12.94
CA TYR A 189 18.26 17.25 -14.25
C TYR A 189 18.86 18.39 -15.08
N ALA A 190 18.95 18.19 -16.39
CA ALA A 190 19.66 19.11 -17.29
C ALA A 190 19.04 20.53 -17.38
N ASP A 191 17.72 20.62 -17.28
CA ASP A 191 16.99 21.91 -17.22
C ASP A 191 16.79 22.32 -15.77
N GLU A 192 17.62 23.25 -15.28
CA GLU A 192 17.59 23.74 -13.90
C GLU A 192 16.33 24.57 -13.58
N GLU A 193 15.72 25.26 -14.58
CA GLU A 193 14.52 26.07 -14.38
C GLU A 193 13.30 25.16 -14.23
N ALA A 194 13.16 24.17 -15.10
CA ALA A 194 12.13 23.14 -14.98
C ALA A 194 12.23 22.35 -13.66
N GLN A 195 13.45 21.95 -13.29
CA GLN A 195 13.72 21.28 -12.00
C GLN A 195 13.29 22.16 -10.81
N ALA A 196 13.65 23.45 -10.82
CA ALA A 196 13.28 24.37 -9.75
C ALA A 196 11.75 24.55 -9.65
N SER A 197 11.05 24.57 -10.79
CA SER A 197 9.59 24.68 -10.88
C SER A 197 8.91 23.46 -10.22
N VAL A 198 9.34 22.25 -10.59
CA VAL A 198 8.85 21.00 -10.00
C VAL A 198 9.08 20.97 -8.50
N ASN A 199 10.30 21.30 -8.05
CA ASN A 199 10.67 21.33 -6.64
C ASN A 199 9.84 22.35 -5.83
N ALA A 200 9.63 23.53 -6.37
CA ALA A 200 8.81 24.56 -5.72
C ALA A 200 7.36 24.09 -5.55
N PHE A 201 6.77 23.51 -6.62
CA PHE A 201 5.42 22.96 -6.57
C PHE A 201 5.28 21.86 -5.51
N LEU A 202 6.16 20.86 -5.53
CA LEU A 202 6.08 19.73 -4.59
C LEU A 202 6.23 20.17 -3.13
N LYS A 203 7.13 21.13 -2.88
CA LYS A 203 7.31 21.72 -1.56
C LYS A 203 6.06 22.50 -1.12
N GLU A 204 5.51 23.34 -1.98
CA GLU A 204 4.30 24.11 -1.68
C GLU A 204 3.11 23.19 -1.35
N GLN A 205 2.90 22.11 -2.14
CA GLN A 205 1.84 21.14 -1.87
C GLN A 205 2.05 20.44 -0.51
N ALA A 206 3.28 20.05 -0.20
CA ALA A 206 3.59 19.44 1.09
C ALA A 206 3.34 20.40 2.26
N GLU A 207 3.74 21.67 2.15
CA GLU A 207 3.52 22.70 3.17
C GLU A 207 2.03 22.96 3.40
N GLN A 208 1.24 23.08 2.32
CA GLN A 208 -0.21 23.29 2.40
C GLN A 208 -0.91 22.11 3.06
N ARG A 209 -0.57 20.88 2.67
CA ARG A 209 -1.14 19.65 3.24
C ARG A 209 -0.75 19.45 4.70
N ALA A 210 0.50 19.71 5.05
CA ALA A 210 0.97 19.63 6.45
C ALA A 210 0.22 20.65 7.34
N ALA A 211 0.03 21.88 6.86
CA ALA A 211 -0.72 22.91 7.59
C ALA A 211 -2.18 22.52 7.80
N ALA A 212 -2.86 22.04 6.74
CA ALA A 212 -4.25 21.59 6.82
C ALA A 212 -4.39 20.37 7.78
N GLY A 213 -3.47 19.43 7.69
CA GLY A 213 -3.43 18.26 8.59
C GLY A 213 -3.20 18.67 10.05
N ALA A 214 -2.32 19.63 10.31
CA ALA A 214 -2.10 20.16 11.65
C ALA A 214 -3.38 20.76 12.26
N GLU A 215 -4.14 21.52 11.47
CA GLU A 215 -5.43 22.08 11.92
C GLU A 215 -6.48 20.98 12.19
N GLU A 216 -6.52 19.94 11.32
CA GLU A 216 -7.44 18.82 11.47
C GLU A 216 -7.17 18.05 12.77
N ILE A 217 -5.93 17.61 12.99
CA ILE A 217 -5.59 16.82 14.18
C ILE A 217 -5.65 17.63 15.47
N ALA A 218 -5.33 18.94 15.44
CA ALA A 218 -5.48 19.80 16.60
C ALA A 218 -6.95 19.93 17.04
N ARG A 219 -7.89 20.02 16.09
CA ARG A 219 -9.32 20.00 16.37
C ARG A 219 -9.74 18.65 16.94
N ALA A 220 -9.32 17.54 16.30
CA ALA A 220 -9.64 16.20 16.78
C ALA A 220 -9.09 15.94 18.19
N GLN A 221 -7.86 16.37 18.47
CA GLN A 221 -7.28 16.25 19.82
C GLN A 221 -8.13 16.98 20.86
N SER A 222 -8.57 18.21 20.58
CA SER A 222 -9.41 18.97 21.51
C SER A 222 -10.77 18.30 21.76
N GLU A 223 -11.36 17.69 20.73
CA GLU A 223 -12.61 16.93 20.86
C GLU A 223 -12.42 15.64 21.68
N ASN A 224 -11.29 14.94 21.44
CA ASN A 224 -10.93 13.72 22.17
C ASN A 224 -10.65 14.00 23.65
N ASP A 225 -9.89 15.06 23.97
CA ASP A 225 -9.61 15.49 25.34
C ASP A 225 -10.89 15.81 26.11
N ALA A 226 -11.86 16.47 25.44
CA ALA A 226 -13.16 16.75 26.04
C ALA A 226 -13.97 15.46 26.30
N ALA A 227 -13.94 14.50 25.37
CA ALA A 227 -14.62 13.21 25.52
C ALA A 227 -14.03 12.36 26.65
N GLU A 228 -12.69 12.34 26.80
CA GLU A 228 -12.00 11.66 27.90
C GLU A 228 -12.28 12.35 29.26
N ALA A 229 -12.36 13.67 29.29
CA ALA A 229 -12.71 14.41 30.50
C ALA A 229 -14.15 14.10 30.96
N ASP A 230 -15.08 13.92 30.04
CA ASP A 230 -16.48 13.53 30.32
C ASP A 230 -16.63 12.05 30.69
N ASN A 231 -15.70 11.20 30.24
CA ASN A 231 -15.69 9.76 30.51
C ASN A 231 -14.27 9.27 30.87
N PRO A 232 -13.90 9.24 32.16
CA PRO A 232 -12.55 8.87 32.60
C PRO A 232 -12.12 7.43 32.29
N ASP A 233 -13.04 6.55 31.93
CA ASP A 233 -12.74 5.18 31.51
C ASP A 233 -12.46 5.07 30.00
N LEU A 234 -12.65 6.14 29.26
CA LEU A 234 -12.35 6.22 27.83
C LEU A 234 -10.86 6.56 27.65
N THR A 235 -10.20 5.85 26.76
CA THR A 235 -8.85 6.17 26.30
C THR A 235 -8.85 6.18 24.77
N ILE A 236 -8.57 7.32 24.18
CA ILE A 236 -8.52 7.50 22.74
C ILE A 236 -7.06 7.48 22.30
N PRO A 237 -6.70 6.65 21.29
CA PRO A 237 -5.34 6.64 20.78
C PRO A 237 -4.94 8.02 20.22
N PRO A 238 -3.63 8.34 20.24
CA PRO A 238 -3.11 9.60 19.75
C PRO A 238 -3.47 9.89 18.30
N VAL A 239 -3.78 11.14 18.01
CA VAL A 239 -4.07 11.60 16.64
C VAL A 239 -2.77 11.81 15.86
N SER A 240 -2.78 11.56 14.55
CA SER A 240 -1.63 11.81 13.66
C SER A 240 -2.05 12.23 12.27
N PHE A 241 -1.14 12.94 11.59
CA PHE A 241 -1.23 13.24 10.17
C PHE A 241 0.10 12.90 9.50
N ASP A 242 0.08 11.93 8.59
CA ASP A 242 1.26 11.39 7.95
C ASP A 242 1.16 11.53 6.44
N GLY A 243 2.21 12.02 5.78
CA GLY A 243 2.34 12.05 4.33
C GLY A 243 3.50 11.18 3.86
N THR A 244 3.24 10.26 2.92
CA THR A 244 4.27 9.44 2.29
C THR A 244 4.13 9.46 0.79
N TYR A 245 5.24 9.63 0.05
CA TYR A 245 5.20 9.67 -1.41
C TYR A 245 5.76 8.41 -2.04
N LEU A 246 5.32 8.14 -3.27
CA LEU A 246 5.93 7.15 -4.14
C LEU A 246 6.12 7.74 -5.55
N VAL A 247 7.36 7.73 -6.04
CA VAL A 247 7.63 7.98 -7.46
C VAL A 247 7.26 6.72 -8.23
N THR A 248 6.33 6.87 -9.17
CA THR A 248 5.75 5.77 -9.94
C THR A 248 6.25 5.71 -11.38
N TYR A 249 6.79 6.85 -11.87
CA TYR A 249 7.34 6.99 -13.21
C TYR A 249 8.45 8.04 -13.22
N ASN A 250 9.60 7.69 -13.80
CA ASN A 250 10.74 8.59 -13.96
C ASN A 250 11.43 8.27 -15.28
N GLU A 251 10.76 8.47 -16.40
CA GLU A 251 11.21 8.04 -17.73
C GLU A 251 10.80 9.07 -18.78
N GLN A 252 11.54 9.11 -19.91
CA GLN A 252 11.16 9.89 -21.09
C GLN A 252 10.86 11.37 -20.79
N ASP A 253 11.72 12.00 -20.01
CA ASP A 253 11.57 13.38 -19.55
C ASP A 253 10.27 13.68 -18.81
N LYS A 254 9.70 12.68 -18.17
CA LYS A 254 8.51 12.83 -17.30
C LYS A 254 8.79 12.28 -15.91
N LEU A 255 8.19 12.92 -14.93
CA LEU A 255 8.19 12.47 -13.54
C LEU A 255 6.74 12.36 -13.07
N SER A 256 6.35 11.18 -12.56
CA SER A 256 5.04 11.01 -11.94
C SER A 256 5.18 10.39 -10.56
N LEU A 257 4.40 10.89 -9.62
CA LEU A 257 4.37 10.44 -8.24
C LEU A 257 2.99 10.65 -7.64
N TYR A 258 2.74 9.97 -6.53
CA TYR A 258 1.64 10.33 -5.65
C TYR A 258 2.14 10.50 -4.21
N VAL A 259 1.34 11.21 -3.41
CA VAL A 259 1.50 11.32 -1.97
C VAL A 259 0.23 10.83 -1.31
N ASP A 260 0.34 9.85 -0.43
CA ASP A 260 -0.73 9.36 0.42
C ASP A 260 -0.68 10.12 1.76
N TYR A 261 -1.72 10.90 2.04
CA TYR A 261 -1.90 11.61 3.30
C TYR A 261 -2.86 10.83 4.19
N TYR A 262 -2.35 10.30 5.28
CA TYR A 262 -3.13 9.55 6.25
C TYR A 262 -3.44 10.40 7.46
N SER A 263 -4.72 10.58 7.75
CA SER A 263 -5.22 11.27 8.93
C SER A 263 -5.84 10.28 9.90
N TYR A 264 -5.37 10.28 11.16
CA TYR A 264 -5.96 9.52 12.25
C TYR A 264 -6.44 10.47 13.35
N THR A 265 -7.74 10.43 13.62
CA THR A 265 -8.43 11.35 14.55
C THR A 265 -8.93 10.68 15.82
N GLY A 266 -8.44 9.47 16.14
CA GLY A 266 -8.83 8.73 17.36
C GLY A 266 -9.98 7.74 17.17
N GLY A 267 -10.48 7.53 15.93
CA GLY A 267 -11.56 6.58 15.61
C GLY A 267 -11.08 5.12 15.46
N ALA A 268 -11.92 4.30 14.85
CA ALA A 268 -11.62 2.88 14.59
C ALA A 268 -10.49 2.70 13.54
N HIS A 269 -10.32 3.64 12.63
CA HIS A 269 -9.28 3.71 11.62
C HIS A 269 -9.12 5.15 11.14
N GLY A 270 -8.01 5.46 10.49
CA GLY A 270 -7.81 6.73 9.80
C GLY A 270 -8.32 6.69 8.36
N ILE A 271 -8.14 7.80 7.66
CA ILE A 271 -8.51 7.97 6.26
C ILE A 271 -7.25 8.34 5.46
N THR A 272 -7.09 7.75 4.29
CA THR A 272 -6.05 8.12 3.33
C THR A 272 -6.66 8.94 2.21
N ASP A 273 -6.09 10.13 1.98
CA ASP A 273 -6.33 10.95 0.79
C ASP A 273 -5.07 10.92 -0.09
N ARG A 274 -5.22 10.57 -1.37
CA ARG A 274 -4.12 10.52 -2.33
C ARG A 274 -4.15 11.72 -3.23
N ALA A 275 -3.01 12.40 -3.36
CA ALA A 275 -2.76 13.41 -4.37
C ALA A 275 -1.66 12.92 -5.32
N ALA A 276 -1.92 12.96 -6.63
CA ALA A 276 -0.96 12.54 -7.64
C ALA A 276 -0.55 13.71 -8.53
N TYR A 277 0.71 13.69 -8.96
CA TYR A 277 1.31 14.75 -9.77
C TYR A 277 2.15 14.13 -10.88
N THR A 278 1.98 14.64 -12.10
CA THR A 278 2.76 14.21 -13.26
C THR A 278 3.32 15.45 -13.95
N PHE A 279 4.63 15.49 -14.18
CA PHE A 279 5.34 16.64 -14.74
C PHE A 279 6.03 16.28 -16.05
N ASP A 280 6.07 17.23 -16.97
CA ASP A 280 7.04 17.29 -18.04
C ASP A 280 8.32 17.95 -17.50
N LEU A 281 9.41 17.19 -17.44
CA LEU A 281 10.67 17.71 -16.91
C LEU A 281 11.37 18.70 -17.86
N THR A 282 10.97 18.76 -19.15
CA THR A 282 11.52 19.72 -20.11
C THR A 282 10.95 21.12 -19.93
N THR A 283 9.79 21.25 -19.30
CA THR A 283 9.11 22.53 -19.05
C THR A 283 8.90 22.83 -17.57
N GLY A 284 8.90 21.80 -16.73
CA GLY A 284 8.53 21.86 -15.31
C GLY A 284 7.03 22.03 -15.08
N GLU A 285 6.21 21.91 -16.12
CA GLU A 285 4.75 22.03 -16.04
C GLU A 285 4.10 20.71 -15.65
N GLN A 286 2.98 20.79 -14.95
CA GLN A 286 2.15 19.63 -14.63
C GLN A 286 1.35 19.21 -15.87
N LEU A 287 1.39 17.92 -16.21
CA LEU A 287 0.64 17.34 -17.31
C LEU A 287 -0.81 17.04 -16.90
N SER A 288 -1.74 17.34 -17.80
CA SER A 288 -3.12 16.87 -17.70
C SER A 288 -3.24 15.39 -18.08
N LEU A 289 -4.37 14.76 -17.73
CA LEU A 289 -4.67 13.38 -18.15
C LEU A 289 -4.72 13.25 -19.69
N GLN A 290 -5.21 14.29 -20.40
CA GLN A 290 -5.22 14.31 -21.85
C GLN A 290 -3.80 14.35 -22.43
N ASP A 291 -2.89 15.18 -21.85
CA ASP A 291 -1.49 15.23 -22.29
C ASP A 291 -0.80 13.88 -22.05
N ALA A 292 -1.05 13.25 -20.90
CA ALA A 292 -0.57 11.91 -20.59
C ALA A 292 -1.08 10.84 -21.57
N ALA A 293 -2.28 11.04 -22.13
CA ALA A 293 -2.89 10.21 -23.16
C ALA A 293 -2.48 10.62 -24.59
N ASN A 294 -1.30 11.23 -24.77
CA ASN A 294 -0.77 11.69 -26.05
C ASN A 294 -1.66 12.75 -26.76
N GLY A 295 -2.43 13.54 -26.02
CA GLY A 295 -3.33 14.56 -26.56
C GLY A 295 -4.53 14.01 -27.32
N ARG A 296 -4.84 12.72 -27.22
CA ARG A 296 -5.97 12.10 -27.95
C ARG A 296 -7.30 12.75 -27.55
N ALA A 297 -8.15 13.02 -28.53
CA ALA A 297 -9.46 13.63 -28.28
C ALA A 297 -10.48 12.62 -27.68
N ASP A 298 -10.28 11.33 -27.91
CA ASP A 298 -11.12 10.22 -27.43
C ASP A 298 -10.59 9.52 -26.16
N TYR A 299 -9.61 10.15 -25.47
CA TYR A 299 -8.96 9.54 -24.30
C TYR A 299 -9.95 9.14 -23.21
N VAL A 300 -11.04 9.89 -23.03
CA VAL A 300 -12.10 9.60 -22.05
C VAL A 300 -12.79 8.28 -22.38
N GLU A 301 -13.15 8.06 -23.65
CA GLU A 301 -13.79 6.82 -24.10
C GLU A 301 -12.86 5.63 -23.92
N VAL A 302 -11.58 5.75 -24.31
CA VAL A 302 -10.55 4.71 -24.13
C VAL A 302 -10.39 4.33 -22.66
N ILE A 303 -10.32 5.32 -21.76
CA ILE A 303 -10.17 5.07 -20.33
C ILE A 303 -11.43 4.44 -19.76
N ASN A 304 -12.63 4.98 -20.06
CA ASN A 304 -13.90 4.44 -19.56
C ASN A 304 -14.09 2.99 -19.97
N ASP A 305 -13.82 2.65 -21.23
CA ASP A 305 -13.88 1.28 -21.74
C ASP A 305 -12.89 0.35 -21.03
N SER A 306 -11.70 0.88 -20.68
CA SER A 306 -10.71 0.10 -19.94
C SER A 306 -11.13 -0.15 -18.48
N ILE A 307 -11.66 0.87 -17.81
CA ILE A 307 -12.21 0.74 -16.45
C ILE A 307 -13.35 -0.25 -16.43
N GLN A 308 -14.33 -0.12 -17.35
CA GLN A 308 -15.47 -1.02 -17.41
C GLN A 308 -15.06 -2.48 -17.61
N ARG A 309 -14.12 -2.75 -18.53
CA ARG A 309 -13.59 -4.12 -18.72
C ARG A 309 -12.93 -4.70 -17.48
N GLN A 310 -12.23 -3.87 -16.69
CA GLN A 310 -11.59 -4.30 -15.44
C GLN A 310 -12.64 -4.58 -14.36
N LEU A 311 -13.69 -3.75 -14.27
CA LEU A 311 -14.82 -3.98 -13.37
C LEU A 311 -15.58 -5.26 -13.74
N ASP A 312 -15.85 -5.48 -15.02
CA ASP A 312 -16.51 -6.70 -15.52
C ASP A 312 -15.66 -7.97 -15.24
N ALA A 313 -14.34 -7.82 -15.16
CA ALA A 313 -13.42 -8.89 -14.78
C ALA A 313 -13.31 -9.07 -13.23
N GLY A 314 -14.00 -8.24 -12.45
CA GLY A 314 -14.06 -8.34 -10.99
C GLY A 314 -12.87 -7.69 -10.26
N ALA A 315 -12.25 -6.66 -10.84
CA ALA A 315 -11.15 -5.95 -10.21
C ALA A 315 -11.55 -5.30 -8.88
N TYR A 316 -12.71 -4.67 -8.83
CA TYR A 316 -13.29 -4.01 -7.66
C TYR A 316 -14.82 -4.17 -7.61
N HIS A 317 -15.41 -3.97 -6.41
CA HIS A 317 -16.86 -3.99 -6.22
C HIS A 317 -17.36 -2.56 -5.98
N PHE A 318 -17.79 -1.90 -7.05
CA PHE A 318 -18.36 -0.56 -6.96
C PHE A 318 -19.76 -0.61 -6.32
N MET A 319 -19.98 0.26 -5.36
CA MET A 319 -21.28 0.42 -4.66
C MET A 319 -22.32 1.10 -5.54
N GLU A 320 -21.87 1.90 -6.51
CA GLU A 320 -22.68 2.59 -7.51
C GLU A 320 -22.12 2.31 -8.91
N PRO A 321 -22.95 2.32 -9.96
CA PRO A 321 -22.48 2.11 -11.33
C PRO A 321 -21.45 3.16 -11.73
N PHE A 322 -20.36 2.73 -12.35
CA PHE A 322 -19.42 3.62 -13.01
C PHE A 322 -20.03 4.17 -14.30
N GLU A 323 -20.06 5.48 -14.48
CA GLU A 323 -20.58 6.14 -15.68
C GLU A 323 -19.44 6.67 -16.56
N SER A 324 -18.58 7.50 -16.01
CA SER A 324 -17.44 8.11 -16.71
C SER A 324 -16.45 8.72 -15.72
N ILE A 325 -15.19 8.85 -16.16
CA ILE A 325 -14.21 9.68 -15.44
C ILE A 325 -14.62 11.15 -15.51
N ASP A 326 -14.19 11.94 -14.50
CA ASP A 326 -14.25 13.40 -14.55
C ASP A 326 -13.13 13.92 -15.44
N THR A 327 -13.48 14.72 -16.45
CA THR A 327 -12.49 15.26 -17.40
C THR A 327 -11.73 16.47 -16.86
N ALA A 328 -12.25 17.11 -15.81
CA ALA A 328 -11.63 18.31 -15.23
C ALA A 328 -10.63 17.96 -14.14
N ASP A 329 -11.01 17.03 -13.25
CA ASP A 329 -10.29 16.76 -12.00
C ASP A 329 -9.98 15.26 -11.79
N GLN A 330 -9.96 14.44 -12.87
CA GLN A 330 -9.69 13.01 -12.71
C GLN A 330 -8.27 12.75 -12.20
N ASN A 331 -8.20 12.05 -11.09
CA ASN A 331 -6.95 11.64 -10.48
C ASN A 331 -6.24 10.55 -11.31
N PHE A 332 -4.96 10.76 -11.59
CA PHE A 332 -4.12 9.80 -12.29
C PHE A 332 -2.65 9.93 -11.91
N PHE A 333 -1.89 8.88 -12.20
CA PHE A 333 -0.43 8.89 -12.20
C PHE A 333 0.07 7.95 -13.31
N LEU A 334 1.36 8.04 -13.67
CA LEU A 334 1.98 7.16 -14.64
C LEU A 334 2.69 6.01 -13.93
N LYS A 335 2.66 4.82 -14.56
CA LYS A 335 3.56 3.69 -14.31
C LYS A 335 4.34 3.39 -15.58
N HIS A 336 5.39 2.56 -15.48
CA HIS A 336 6.27 2.20 -16.59
C HIS A 336 5.55 1.89 -17.91
N ASP A 337 4.40 1.26 -17.90
CA ASP A 337 3.66 0.79 -19.07
C ASP A 337 2.22 1.31 -19.18
N ALA A 338 1.79 2.18 -18.25
CA ALA A 338 0.38 2.56 -18.15
C ALA A 338 0.15 3.95 -17.56
N ILE A 339 -0.97 4.56 -17.94
CA ILE A 339 -1.65 5.59 -17.16
C ILE A 339 -2.52 4.85 -16.13
N VAL A 340 -2.39 5.20 -14.85
CA VAL A 340 -3.23 4.65 -13.80
C VAL A 340 -4.24 5.72 -13.38
N VAL A 341 -5.50 5.50 -13.68
CA VAL A 341 -6.60 6.30 -13.14
C VAL A 341 -7.03 5.71 -11.80
N TYR A 342 -7.27 6.55 -10.80
CA TYR A 342 -7.71 6.09 -9.49
C TYR A 342 -8.84 6.92 -8.92
N PHE A 343 -9.56 6.33 -7.97
CA PHE A 343 -10.66 6.95 -7.24
C PHE A 343 -10.34 6.97 -5.74
N GLY A 344 -10.83 7.98 -5.05
CA GLY A 344 -10.61 8.14 -3.62
C GLY A 344 -11.23 7.01 -2.77
N VAL A 345 -10.77 6.90 -1.54
CA VAL A 345 -11.38 6.00 -0.55
C VAL A 345 -12.84 6.41 -0.33
N TYR A 346 -13.76 5.45 -0.35
CA TYR A 346 -15.21 5.63 -0.27
C TYR A 346 -15.89 6.31 -1.48
N GLU A 347 -15.16 6.67 -2.52
CA GLU A 347 -15.77 7.29 -3.70
C GLU A 347 -16.70 6.31 -4.44
N TYR A 348 -16.19 5.10 -4.72
CA TYR A 348 -16.96 4.02 -5.36
C TYR A 348 -16.94 2.71 -4.59
N THR A 349 -15.98 2.51 -3.70
CA THR A 349 -15.77 1.23 -3.00
C THR A 349 -15.90 1.39 -1.50
N ALA A 350 -16.10 0.27 -0.79
CA ALA A 350 -15.99 0.24 0.66
C ALA A 350 -14.51 0.45 1.09
N TYR A 351 -14.30 0.98 2.29
CA TYR A 351 -12.97 1.25 2.86
C TYR A 351 -11.99 0.07 2.73
N ALA A 352 -12.48 -1.15 2.90
CA ALA A 352 -11.67 -2.36 2.85
C ALA A 352 -11.01 -2.63 1.48
N GLU A 353 -11.52 -2.05 0.40
CA GLU A 353 -10.93 -2.14 -0.94
C GLU A 353 -9.87 -1.07 -1.21
N GLY A 354 -9.72 -0.10 -0.30
CA GLY A 354 -8.72 0.96 -0.39
C GLY A 354 -9.00 1.97 -1.49
N ILE A 355 -7.95 2.36 -2.20
CA ILE A 355 -7.95 3.28 -3.35
C ILE A 355 -8.02 2.43 -4.62
N PRO A 356 -9.15 2.41 -5.37
CA PRO A 356 -9.24 1.66 -6.62
C PRO A 356 -8.33 2.26 -7.70
N GLU A 357 -7.46 1.44 -8.27
CA GLU A 357 -6.51 1.80 -9.32
C GLU A 357 -6.80 1.04 -10.61
N PHE A 358 -6.92 1.75 -11.72
CA PHE A 358 -7.22 1.20 -13.04
C PHE A 358 -6.09 1.52 -14.03
N PRO A 359 -5.13 0.61 -14.23
CA PRO A 359 -4.09 0.80 -15.23
C PRO A 359 -4.67 0.69 -16.65
N VAL A 360 -4.38 1.70 -17.46
CA VAL A 360 -4.70 1.75 -18.90
C VAL A 360 -3.36 1.76 -19.65
N PRO A 361 -3.01 0.69 -20.38
CA PRO A 361 -1.73 0.60 -21.05
C PRO A 361 -1.50 1.75 -22.04
N PHE A 362 -0.27 2.26 -22.14
CA PHE A 362 0.06 3.33 -23.11
C PHE A 362 -0.29 2.92 -24.54
N THR A 363 -0.19 1.63 -24.88
CA THR A 363 -0.58 1.10 -26.20
C THR A 363 -2.06 1.28 -26.52
N ALA A 364 -2.92 1.58 -25.54
CA ALA A 364 -4.32 1.91 -25.79
C ALA A 364 -4.50 3.31 -26.41
N PHE A 365 -3.45 4.13 -26.32
CA PHE A 365 -3.44 5.51 -26.82
C PHE A 365 -2.56 5.69 -28.09
N GLU A 366 -2.09 4.61 -28.69
CA GLU A 366 -1.34 4.60 -29.96
C GLU A 366 -2.24 4.68 -31.21
#